data_994ad2ecf11ef473285cb2969f081144
#
_entry.id   994ad2ecf11ef473285cb2969f081144
#
_cell.length_a   1.000
_cell.length_b   1.000
_cell.length_c   1.000
_cell.angle_alpha   90.00
_cell.angle_beta   90.00
_cell.angle_gamma   90.00
#
_symmetry.space_group_name_H-M   'P 1'
#
loop_
_entity.id
_entity.type
_entity.pdbx_description
1 polymer ?
#
loop_
_entity_poly.entity_id
_entity_poly.type
_entity_poly.pdbx_seq_one_letter_code
_entity_poly.pdbx_strand_id
1 'polypeptide(L)'
;MVECLVSWLHLHRFCIVARKVIQDQMEEEQSQFRHWDELLPDVLGLIFSYLSLKELLEVIPCVCKSWSKAVMGPLCWQYIDLFQWSIRWQPHQLDRMLRMLVARSSGSLRSLHVAGLQNESNFSFITENAGSLQVLRLPRSEISGPIVEETAQRLSTITFLDLSHCPKIGAKAIEAIGKHCKFLVTLCRNMHFLDSAGKVEPEDEANAIAATMPRLKHLELRCHFISTECVLNILSGCPHLEHLDIKGCLEVELDHQFLKDEFPKLKNLLELRLRSVGGPYIGYHEFIDWIYGFSYLRMWVECWLNGEIKLPLSVIECAIPCPSFILQYLLSM
;
A
#
# COMPACT_ATOMS: atom_id res chain seq x y z
N MET A 1 -18.27 -5.44 25.58
CA MET A 1 -18.51 -6.77 26.18
C MET A 1 -18.72 -7.87 25.15
N VAL A 2 -19.48 -7.65 24.08
CA VAL A 2 -19.74 -8.68 23.05
C VAL A 2 -18.50 -8.98 22.20
N GLU A 3 -17.67 -7.99 21.89
CA GLU A 3 -16.43 -8.18 21.11
C GLU A 3 -15.33 -8.94 21.87
N CYS A 4 -15.26 -8.78 23.20
CA CYS A 4 -14.36 -9.59 24.04
C CYS A 4 -14.78 -11.08 24.07
N LEU A 5 -16.07 -11.36 24.01
CA LEU A 5 -16.59 -12.73 23.98
C LEU A 5 -16.31 -13.41 22.64
N VAL A 6 -16.41 -12.70 21.53
CA VAL A 6 -16.11 -13.23 20.18
C VAL A 6 -14.61 -13.51 20.03
N SER A 7 -13.74 -12.62 20.53
CA SER A 7 -12.29 -12.83 20.56
C SER A 7 -11.92 -14.02 21.44
N TRP A 8 -12.57 -14.16 22.60
CA TRP A 8 -12.37 -15.30 23.51
C TRP A 8 -12.81 -16.63 22.88
N LEU A 9 -13.93 -16.62 22.12
CA LEU A 9 -14.43 -17.81 21.40
C LEU A 9 -13.50 -18.21 20.24
N HIS A 10 -12.88 -17.28 19.54
CA HIS A 10 -11.86 -17.59 18.52
C HIS A 10 -10.60 -18.17 19.15
N LEU A 11 -10.14 -17.62 20.27
CA LEU A 11 -9.01 -18.16 21.03
C LEU A 11 -9.29 -19.56 21.55
N HIS A 12 -10.50 -19.76 22.09
CA HIS A 12 -10.94 -21.06 22.58
C HIS A 12 -11.04 -22.09 21.45
N ARG A 13 -11.51 -21.69 20.28
CA ARG A 13 -11.57 -22.54 19.08
C ARG A 13 -10.19 -22.89 18.56
N PHE A 14 -9.25 -21.91 18.55
CA PHE A 14 -7.86 -22.15 18.17
C PHE A 14 -7.16 -23.07 19.18
N CYS A 15 -7.36 -22.87 20.47
CA CYS A 15 -6.87 -23.78 21.51
C CYS A 15 -7.51 -25.18 21.42
N ILE A 16 -8.79 -25.30 21.04
CA ILE A 16 -9.47 -26.58 20.85
C ILE A 16 -8.96 -27.29 19.60
N VAL A 17 -8.76 -26.57 18.49
CA VAL A 17 -8.20 -27.14 17.24
C VAL A 17 -6.73 -27.52 17.45
N ALA A 18 -5.93 -26.68 18.09
CA ALA A 18 -4.56 -27.03 18.46
C ALA A 18 -4.50 -28.22 19.43
N ARG A 19 -5.39 -28.27 20.44
CA ARG A 19 -5.52 -29.45 21.33
C ARG A 19 -5.95 -30.69 20.57
N LYS A 20 -6.90 -30.59 19.65
CA LYS A 20 -7.40 -31.73 18.89
C LYS A 20 -6.35 -32.28 17.91
N VAL A 21 -5.63 -31.41 17.20
CA VAL A 21 -4.51 -31.83 16.34
C VAL A 21 -3.36 -32.39 17.16
N ILE A 22 -3.10 -31.86 18.35
CA ILE A 22 -2.12 -32.43 19.29
C ILE A 22 -2.60 -33.76 19.87
N GLN A 23 -3.88 -33.90 20.17
CA GLN A 23 -4.44 -35.11 20.76
C GLN A 23 -4.52 -36.26 19.75
N ASP A 24 -4.86 -35.99 18.49
CA ASP A 24 -4.90 -37.00 17.42
C ASP A 24 -3.49 -37.50 17.02
N GLN A 25 -2.41 -36.72 17.30
CA GLN A 25 -1.01 -37.16 17.14
C GLN A 25 -0.41 -37.80 18.42
N MET A 26 -1.06 -37.70 19.56
CA MET A 26 -0.57 -38.21 20.85
C MET A 26 -0.90 -39.64 21.15
N GLU A 27 -1.69 -40.33 20.31
CA GLU A 27 -1.99 -41.76 20.53
C GLU A 27 -0.91 -42.72 19.98
N GLU A 28 0.09 -42.22 19.21
CA GLU A 28 1.14 -43.07 18.63
C GLU A 28 2.59 -42.84 19.09
N GLU A 29 2.94 -41.79 19.85
CA GLU A 29 4.30 -41.65 20.38
C GLU A 29 4.30 -41.03 21.79
N GLN A 30 4.92 -41.75 22.74
CA GLN A 30 5.18 -41.28 24.11
C GLN A 30 5.81 -39.90 24.13
N SER A 31 4.97 -38.93 24.44
CA SER A 31 5.18 -37.56 24.91
C SER A 31 6.63 -37.04 25.02
N GLN A 32 7.03 -36.22 24.12
CA GLN A 32 7.77 -35.05 24.56
C GLN A 32 6.80 -33.86 24.57
N PHE A 33 6.32 -33.50 25.74
CA PHE A 33 5.67 -32.21 26.01
C PHE A 33 6.64 -31.14 25.52
N ARG A 34 6.36 -30.48 24.38
CA ARG A 34 7.18 -29.36 23.92
C ARG A 34 6.90 -28.19 24.86
N HIS A 35 7.84 -27.88 25.73
CA HIS A 35 7.80 -26.69 26.58
C HIS A 35 8.05 -25.45 25.71
N TRP A 36 6.99 -24.90 25.12
CA TRP A 36 7.05 -23.71 24.29
C TRP A 36 7.58 -22.49 25.05
N ASP A 37 7.43 -22.47 26.36
CA ASP A 37 7.91 -21.43 27.26
C ASP A 37 9.43 -21.51 27.53
N GLU A 38 10.05 -22.66 27.24
CA GLU A 38 11.50 -22.89 27.35
C GLU A 38 12.26 -22.56 26.06
N LEU A 39 11.55 -22.30 24.94
CA LEU A 39 12.20 -21.90 23.69
C LEU A 39 12.96 -20.58 23.88
N LEU A 40 14.10 -20.48 23.19
CA LEU A 40 14.89 -19.24 23.16
C LEU A 40 13.99 -18.09 22.65
N PRO A 41 14.09 -16.90 23.27
CA PRO A 41 13.29 -15.73 22.87
C PRO A 41 13.40 -15.39 21.38
N ASP A 42 14.55 -15.61 20.76
CA ASP A 42 14.75 -15.37 19.34
C ASP A 42 13.98 -16.36 18.46
N VAL A 43 13.90 -17.62 18.86
CA VAL A 43 13.13 -18.65 18.16
C VAL A 43 11.63 -18.33 18.27
N LEU A 44 11.15 -17.98 19.47
CA LEU A 44 9.79 -17.50 19.67
C LEU A 44 9.50 -16.25 18.84
N GLY A 45 10.44 -15.29 18.80
CA GLY A 45 10.32 -14.07 18.00
C GLY A 45 10.15 -14.36 16.51
N LEU A 46 10.90 -15.31 15.97
CA LEU A 46 10.75 -15.76 14.58
C LEU A 46 9.38 -16.42 14.33
N ILE A 47 8.93 -17.27 15.25
CA ILE A 47 7.60 -17.90 15.17
C ILE A 47 6.51 -16.82 15.22
N PHE A 48 6.62 -15.89 16.15
CA PHE A 48 5.64 -14.82 16.32
C PHE A 48 5.62 -13.83 15.15
N SER A 49 6.70 -13.70 14.38
CA SER A 49 6.72 -12.84 13.18
C SER A 49 5.71 -13.27 12.10
N TYR A 50 5.17 -14.49 12.17
CA TYR A 50 4.10 -14.97 11.29
C TYR A 50 2.68 -14.67 11.81
N LEU A 51 2.56 -14.12 13.00
CA LEU A 51 1.26 -13.76 13.58
C LEU A 51 0.82 -12.37 13.15
N SER A 52 -0.49 -12.15 13.22
CA SER A 52 -1.02 -10.80 12.95
C SER A 52 -0.58 -9.80 14.02
N LEU A 53 -0.51 -8.53 13.64
CA LEU A 53 -0.16 -7.45 14.56
C LEU A 53 -1.09 -7.42 15.79
N LYS A 54 -2.36 -7.75 15.62
CA LYS A 54 -3.33 -7.83 16.71
C LYS A 54 -2.96 -8.93 17.70
N GLU A 55 -2.60 -10.11 17.21
CA GLU A 55 -2.18 -11.22 18.08
C GLU A 55 -0.89 -10.89 18.84
N LEU A 56 0.08 -10.26 18.17
CA LEU A 56 1.33 -9.82 18.78
C LEU A 56 1.12 -8.82 19.92
N LEU A 57 0.13 -7.94 19.80
CA LEU A 57 -0.12 -6.89 20.79
C LEU A 57 -1.07 -7.30 21.90
N GLU A 58 -2.09 -8.11 21.59
CA GLU A 58 -3.18 -8.41 22.51
C GLU A 58 -3.10 -9.81 23.12
N VAL A 59 -2.61 -10.79 22.35
CA VAL A 59 -2.67 -12.21 22.75
C VAL A 59 -1.35 -12.69 23.33
N ILE A 60 -0.29 -12.57 22.59
CA ILE A 60 1.03 -13.10 22.97
C ILE A 60 1.52 -12.61 24.34
N PRO A 61 1.39 -11.31 24.69
CA PRO A 61 1.82 -10.83 26.00
C PRO A 61 1.07 -11.44 27.18
N CYS A 62 -0.13 -12.00 26.93
CA CYS A 62 -1.02 -12.56 27.96
C CYS A 62 -0.83 -14.05 28.17
N VAL A 63 -0.07 -14.76 27.32
CA VAL A 63 0.07 -16.23 27.40
C VAL A 63 0.96 -16.63 28.57
N CYS A 64 2.20 -16.18 28.61
CA CYS A 64 3.13 -16.40 29.72
C CYS A 64 4.27 -15.35 29.71
N LYS A 65 5.07 -15.34 30.78
CA LYS A 65 6.19 -14.39 30.93
C LYS A 65 7.26 -14.54 29.85
N SER A 66 7.56 -15.76 29.41
CA SER A 66 8.53 -16.04 28.35
C SER A 66 8.05 -15.45 27.03
N TRP A 67 6.79 -15.67 26.64
CA TRP A 67 6.18 -15.13 25.43
C TRP A 67 6.07 -13.60 25.48
N SER A 68 5.67 -13.05 26.62
CA SER A 68 5.65 -11.59 26.84
C SER A 68 7.03 -10.98 26.67
N LYS A 69 8.10 -11.64 27.13
CA LYS A 69 9.47 -11.18 26.92
C LYS A 69 9.91 -11.31 25.47
N ALA A 70 9.60 -12.43 24.81
CA ALA A 70 9.97 -12.70 23.43
C ALA A 70 9.33 -11.69 22.45
N VAL A 71 8.05 -11.33 22.66
CA VAL A 71 7.36 -10.34 21.79
C VAL A 71 7.93 -8.92 21.94
N MET A 72 8.68 -8.62 22.99
CA MET A 72 9.39 -7.35 23.12
C MET A 72 10.67 -7.30 22.29
N GLY A 73 11.16 -8.45 21.80
CA GLY A 73 12.36 -8.54 20.98
C GLY A 73 12.14 -8.05 19.53
N PRO A 74 13.21 -7.62 18.84
CA PRO A 74 13.11 -6.98 17.51
C PRO A 74 12.61 -7.92 16.39
N LEU A 75 12.77 -9.22 16.53
CA LEU A 75 12.41 -10.19 15.48
C LEU A 75 10.93 -10.25 15.18
N CYS A 76 10.07 -9.93 16.16
CA CYS A 76 8.62 -9.86 15.97
C CYS A 76 8.18 -8.66 15.13
N TRP A 77 9.01 -7.62 15.00
CA TRP A 77 8.66 -6.33 14.41
C TRP A 77 9.36 -6.05 13.08
N GLN A 78 9.76 -7.10 12.38
CA GLN A 78 10.35 -6.97 11.04
C GLN A 78 9.31 -6.64 9.98
N TYR A 79 8.06 -7.04 10.18
CA TYR A 79 6.94 -6.84 9.26
C TYR A 79 5.81 -6.15 10.01
N ILE A 80 5.60 -4.87 9.71
CA ILE A 80 4.59 -4.04 10.38
C ILE A 80 3.53 -3.63 9.37
N ASP A 81 2.30 -4.12 9.53
CA ASP A 81 1.15 -3.70 8.72
C ASP A 81 0.13 -2.96 9.60
N LEU A 82 0.08 -1.64 9.42
CA LEU A 82 -0.85 -0.74 10.09
C LEU A 82 -1.99 -0.29 9.17
N PHE A 83 -2.11 -0.83 7.95
CA PHE A 83 -3.07 -0.33 6.97
C PHE A 83 -4.51 -0.31 7.48
N GLN A 84 -4.99 -1.42 8.04
CA GLN A 84 -6.35 -1.50 8.59
C GLN A 84 -6.58 -0.54 9.77
N TRP A 85 -5.54 -0.24 10.52
CA TRP A 85 -5.59 0.67 11.67
C TRP A 85 -5.53 2.12 11.21
N SER A 86 -4.78 2.40 10.14
CA SER A 86 -4.72 3.72 9.49
C SER A 86 -6.10 4.23 9.04
N ILE A 87 -7.00 3.32 8.65
CA ILE A 87 -8.35 3.69 8.19
C ILE A 87 -9.28 4.03 9.36
N ARG A 88 -9.03 3.46 10.54
CA ARG A 88 -9.96 3.51 11.69
C ARG A 88 -9.53 4.47 12.78
N TRP A 89 -8.24 4.72 12.91
CA TRP A 89 -7.67 5.48 14.02
C TRP A 89 -7.47 6.94 13.68
N GLN A 90 -7.49 7.75 14.74
CA GLN A 90 -7.12 9.17 14.62
C GLN A 90 -5.61 9.28 14.32
N PRO A 91 -5.17 10.28 13.55
CA PRO A 91 -3.77 10.45 13.14
C PRO A 91 -2.77 10.38 14.31
N HIS A 92 -3.07 11.02 15.43
CA HIS A 92 -2.17 11.03 16.60
C HIS A 92 -2.01 9.64 17.27
N GLN A 93 -3.04 8.80 17.20
CA GLN A 93 -2.99 7.41 17.71
C GLN A 93 -2.12 6.54 16.79
N LEU A 94 -2.31 6.70 15.48
CA LEU A 94 -1.52 6.04 14.46
C LEU A 94 -0.04 6.43 14.57
N ASP A 95 0.27 7.71 14.71
CA ASP A 95 1.62 8.24 14.86
C ASP A 95 2.33 7.63 16.08
N ARG A 96 1.64 7.58 17.21
CA ARG A 96 2.19 6.98 18.44
C ARG A 96 2.47 5.49 18.27
N MET A 97 1.54 4.76 17.67
CA MET A 97 1.70 3.33 17.42
C MET A 97 2.85 3.05 16.45
N LEU A 98 2.87 3.77 15.32
CA LEU A 98 3.93 3.68 14.33
C LEU A 98 5.31 3.84 14.97
N ARG A 99 5.53 4.93 15.71
CA ARG A 99 6.81 5.21 16.37
C ARG A 99 7.20 4.12 17.37
N MET A 100 6.23 3.63 18.15
CA MET A 100 6.47 2.56 19.11
C MET A 100 6.92 1.27 18.42
N LEU A 101 6.23 0.86 17.35
CA LEU A 101 6.53 -0.40 16.65
C LEU A 101 7.84 -0.32 15.86
N VAL A 102 8.07 0.78 15.16
CA VAL A 102 9.33 1.01 14.44
C VAL A 102 10.52 1.03 15.42
N ALA A 103 10.39 1.67 16.59
CA ALA A 103 11.42 1.64 17.61
C ALA A 103 11.69 0.22 18.15
N ARG A 104 10.63 -0.60 18.33
CA ARG A 104 10.75 -2.00 18.75
C ARG A 104 11.51 -2.87 17.76
N SER A 105 11.43 -2.55 16.47
CA SER A 105 12.19 -3.29 15.45
C SER A 105 13.71 -3.12 15.59
N SER A 106 14.17 -2.10 16.31
CA SER A 106 15.61 -1.84 16.58
C SER A 106 16.46 -1.91 15.30
N GLY A 107 15.97 -1.36 14.18
CA GLY A 107 16.65 -1.36 12.88
C GLY A 107 16.49 -2.65 12.06
N SER A 108 15.79 -3.66 12.56
CA SER A 108 15.51 -4.91 11.83
C SER A 108 14.28 -4.84 10.93
N LEU A 109 13.60 -3.68 10.84
CA LEU A 109 12.40 -3.48 10.05
C LEU A 109 12.64 -3.78 8.57
N ARG A 110 11.88 -4.70 8.00
CA ARG A 110 11.96 -5.12 6.60
C ARG A 110 10.78 -4.66 5.76
N SER A 111 9.59 -4.62 6.37
CA SER A 111 8.37 -4.20 5.69
C SER A 111 7.54 -3.30 6.59
N LEU A 112 7.12 -2.17 6.04
CA LEU A 112 6.19 -1.25 6.69
C LEU A 112 5.05 -0.91 5.73
N HIS A 113 3.81 -1.05 6.20
CA HIS A 113 2.62 -0.61 5.51
C HIS A 113 1.75 0.25 6.43
N VAL A 114 1.64 1.52 6.12
CA VAL A 114 0.81 2.49 6.83
C VAL A 114 0.27 3.51 5.85
N ALA A 115 -1.01 3.86 5.94
CA ALA A 115 -1.65 4.82 5.05
C ALA A 115 -1.93 6.14 5.76
N GLY A 116 -2.02 7.23 4.99
CA GLY A 116 -2.51 8.50 5.48
C GLY A 116 -1.64 9.19 6.53
N LEU A 117 -0.32 9.06 6.45
CA LEU A 117 0.60 9.81 7.30
C LEU A 117 0.45 11.30 7.05
N GLN A 118 0.12 12.06 8.09
CA GLN A 118 -0.08 13.50 7.99
C GLN A 118 1.12 14.30 8.47
N ASN A 119 2.05 13.66 9.18
CA ASN A 119 3.19 14.32 9.79
C ASN A 119 4.50 13.86 9.13
N GLU A 120 5.21 14.79 8.50
CA GLU A 120 6.51 14.54 7.86
C GLU A 120 7.58 14.02 8.84
N SER A 121 7.49 14.40 10.12
CA SER A 121 8.41 13.90 11.14
C SER A 121 8.31 12.38 11.34
N ASN A 122 7.18 11.77 10.99
CA ASN A 122 7.05 10.32 11.00
C ASN A 122 7.77 9.68 9.81
N PHE A 123 7.76 10.33 8.64
CA PHE A 123 8.52 9.87 7.50
C PHE A 123 10.04 9.94 7.78
N SER A 124 10.53 11.05 8.34
CA SER A 124 11.94 11.15 8.77
C SER A 124 12.30 10.06 9.76
N PHE A 125 11.45 9.83 10.77
CA PHE A 125 11.66 8.78 11.76
C PHE A 125 11.70 7.36 11.15
N ILE A 126 10.82 7.07 10.18
CA ILE A 126 10.84 5.80 9.44
C ILE A 126 12.18 5.65 8.71
N THR A 127 12.61 6.68 7.97
CA THR A 127 13.84 6.63 7.18
C THR A 127 15.11 6.53 8.04
N GLU A 128 15.12 7.09 9.24
CA GLU A 128 16.20 6.95 10.23
C GLU A 128 16.35 5.52 10.73
N ASN A 129 15.25 4.75 10.73
CA ASN A 129 15.21 3.35 11.16
C ASN A 129 15.15 2.36 9.99
N ALA A 130 15.42 2.82 8.75
CA ALA A 130 15.20 2.06 7.53
C ALA A 130 16.40 1.20 7.08
N GLY A 131 17.43 1.01 7.88
CA GLY A 131 18.67 0.33 7.47
C GLY A 131 18.48 -1.06 6.85
N SER A 132 17.41 -1.77 7.20
CA SER A 132 17.05 -3.09 6.66
C SER A 132 15.75 -3.09 5.85
N LEU A 133 15.15 -1.91 5.61
CA LEU A 133 13.83 -1.79 5.02
C LEU A 133 13.87 -2.13 3.54
N GLN A 134 13.03 -3.09 3.14
CA GLN A 134 12.91 -3.58 1.76
C GLN A 134 11.58 -3.19 1.13
N VAL A 135 10.50 -3.15 1.93
CA VAL A 135 9.16 -2.84 1.47
C VAL A 135 8.62 -1.65 2.25
N LEU A 136 8.31 -0.55 1.57
CA LEU A 136 7.69 0.62 2.16
C LEU A 136 6.41 0.98 1.39
N ARG A 137 5.27 0.97 2.10
CA ARG A 137 3.97 1.36 1.56
C ARG A 137 3.39 2.48 2.40
N LEU A 138 3.26 3.65 1.80
CA LEU A 138 2.77 4.88 2.44
C LEU A 138 1.65 5.54 1.60
N PRO A 139 0.62 4.79 1.15
CA PRO A 139 -0.40 5.39 0.31
C PRO A 139 -1.17 6.48 1.07
N ARG A 140 -1.67 7.48 0.34
CA ARG A 140 -2.50 8.59 0.87
C ARG A 140 -1.81 9.43 1.94
N SER A 141 -0.48 9.57 1.85
CA SER A 141 0.30 10.28 2.85
C SER A 141 0.63 11.71 2.39
N GLU A 142 0.61 12.65 3.34
CA GLU A 142 0.86 14.07 3.13
C GLU A 142 2.37 14.42 3.18
N ILE A 143 3.20 13.53 2.64
CA ILE A 143 4.66 13.66 2.63
C ILE A 143 5.04 14.60 1.50
N SER A 144 5.82 15.64 1.79
CA SER A 144 6.28 16.59 0.77
C SER A 144 7.50 16.09 -0.02
N GLY A 145 7.67 16.62 -1.23
CA GLY A 145 8.82 16.33 -2.08
C GLY A 145 10.17 16.59 -1.38
N PRO A 146 10.38 17.78 -0.77
CA PRO A 146 11.64 18.10 -0.11
C PRO A 146 12.10 17.10 0.95
N ILE A 147 11.19 16.59 1.79
CA ILE A 147 11.57 15.61 2.81
C ILE A 147 11.98 14.26 2.20
N VAL A 148 11.34 13.89 1.07
CA VAL A 148 11.73 12.69 0.31
C VAL A 148 13.13 12.88 -0.31
N GLU A 149 13.38 14.04 -0.92
CA GLU A 149 14.69 14.38 -1.50
C GLU A 149 15.80 14.30 -0.44
N GLU A 150 15.59 14.86 0.75
CA GLU A 150 16.53 14.85 1.85
C GLU A 150 16.84 13.43 2.36
N THR A 151 15.81 12.57 2.42
CA THR A 151 15.91 11.28 3.10
C THR A 151 16.09 10.08 2.17
N ALA A 152 15.98 10.26 0.84
CA ALA A 152 16.00 9.18 -0.15
C ALA A 152 17.23 8.26 -0.04
N GLN A 153 18.41 8.81 0.30
CA GLN A 153 19.62 8.01 0.45
C GLN A 153 19.54 6.99 1.61
N ARG A 154 18.71 7.24 2.63
CA ARG A 154 18.47 6.32 3.75
C ARG A 154 17.61 5.12 3.35
N LEU A 155 16.93 5.21 2.21
CA LEU A 155 16.07 4.17 1.63
C LEU A 155 16.79 3.29 0.61
N SER A 156 18.10 3.22 0.64
CA SER A 156 18.93 2.53 -0.37
C SER A 156 18.67 1.02 -0.48
N THR A 157 18.11 0.40 0.54
CA THR A 157 17.81 -1.05 0.58
C THR A 157 16.43 -1.41 0.04
N ILE A 158 15.60 -0.41 -0.31
CA ILE A 158 14.21 -0.63 -0.74
C ILE A 158 14.16 -1.32 -2.10
N THR A 159 13.30 -2.34 -2.17
CA THR A 159 12.97 -3.08 -3.40
C THR A 159 11.54 -2.80 -3.87
N PHE A 160 10.65 -2.46 -2.95
CA PHE A 160 9.24 -2.14 -3.20
C PHE A 160 8.88 -0.81 -2.53
N LEU A 161 8.32 0.12 -3.30
CA LEU A 161 7.87 1.42 -2.82
C LEU A 161 6.46 1.72 -3.33
N ASP A 162 5.54 2.03 -2.41
CA ASP A 162 4.20 2.51 -2.74
C ASP A 162 3.99 3.91 -2.15
N LEU A 163 3.88 4.89 -3.04
CA LEU A 163 3.57 6.30 -2.77
C LEU A 163 2.29 6.72 -3.49
N SER A 164 1.37 5.78 -3.66
CA SER A 164 0.08 6.05 -4.31
C SER A 164 -0.71 7.09 -3.54
N HIS A 165 -1.35 7.99 -4.27
CA HIS A 165 -2.19 9.07 -3.71
C HIS A 165 -1.44 10.00 -2.72
N CYS A 166 -0.16 10.27 -2.99
CA CYS A 166 0.65 11.25 -2.26
C CYS A 166 0.83 12.51 -3.14
N PRO A 167 -0.09 13.49 -3.09
CA PRO A 167 -0.15 14.59 -4.06
C PRO A 167 1.04 15.56 -3.99
N LYS A 168 1.67 15.66 -2.81
CA LYS A 168 2.78 16.60 -2.56
C LYS A 168 4.14 16.09 -3.06
N ILE A 169 4.22 14.83 -3.50
CA ILE A 169 5.43 14.26 -4.10
C ILE A 169 5.45 14.60 -5.59
N GLY A 170 6.54 15.14 -6.08
CA GLY A 170 6.74 15.51 -7.48
C GLY A 170 7.99 14.87 -8.10
N ALA A 171 8.29 15.25 -9.34
CA ALA A 171 9.36 14.68 -10.16
C ALA A 171 10.74 14.67 -9.48
N LYS A 172 11.13 15.76 -8.78
CA LYS A 172 12.43 15.83 -8.07
C LYS A 172 12.57 14.77 -6.98
N ALA A 173 11.50 14.53 -6.24
CA ALA A 173 11.49 13.48 -5.21
C ALA A 173 11.58 12.08 -5.84
N ILE A 174 10.85 11.84 -6.95
CA ILE A 174 10.93 10.60 -7.71
C ILE A 174 12.34 10.39 -8.29
N GLU A 175 12.94 11.44 -8.81
CA GLU A 175 14.33 11.42 -9.29
C GLU A 175 15.32 11.08 -8.17
N ALA A 176 15.17 11.69 -6.98
CA ALA A 176 15.99 11.38 -5.80
C ALA A 176 15.86 9.92 -5.37
N ILE A 177 14.63 9.37 -5.35
CA ILE A 177 14.38 7.96 -5.10
C ILE A 177 15.14 7.10 -6.12
N GLY A 178 15.00 7.36 -7.42
CA GLY A 178 15.68 6.59 -8.46
C GLY A 178 17.20 6.67 -8.40
N LYS A 179 17.75 7.81 -7.99
CA LYS A 179 19.19 7.99 -7.80
C LYS A 179 19.75 7.20 -6.63
N HIS A 180 19.00 7.07 -5.54
CA HIS A 180 19.49 6.45 -4.30
C HIS A 180 19.00 5.02 -4.08
N CYS A 181 17.80 4.67 -4.52
CA CYS A 181 17.21 3.33 -4.32
C CYS A 181 17.53 2.38 -5.47
N LYS A 182 18.81 1.99 -5.61
CA LYS A 182 19.29 1.18 -6.75
C LYS A 182 18.76 -0.26 -6.79
N PHE A 183 18.14 -0.74 -5.73
CA PHE A 183 17.51 -2.06 -5.66
C PHE A 183 16.00 -2.02 -5.90
N LEU A 184 15.43 -0.85 -6.23
CA LEU A 184 14.00 -0.70 -6.46
C LEU A 184 13.57 -1.51 -7.70
N VAL A 185 12.64 -2.43 -7.46
CA VAL A 185 12.07 -3.35 -8.46
C VAL A 185 10.61 -3.04 -8.73
N THR A 186 9.89 -2.55 -7.71
CA THR A 186 8.46 -2.22 -7.80
C THR A 186 8.22 -0.79 -7.31
N LEU A 187 7.55 0.00 -8.13
CA LEU A 187 7.06 1.33 -7.79
C LEU A 187 5.56 1.40 -8.07
N CYS A 188 4.77 1.74 -7.04
CA CYS A 188 3.37 2.09 -7.17
C CYS A 188 3.22 3.60 -6.92
N ARG A 189 2.78 4.32 -7.95
CA ARG A 189 2.60 5.77 -7.94
C ARG A 189 1.24 6.11 -8.55
N ASN A 190 0.19 5.44 -8.07
CA ASN A 190 -1.17 5.69 -8.53
C ASN A 190 -1.67 7.03 -8.01
N MET A 191 -2.41 7.76 -8.84
CA MET A 191 -3.00 9.05 -8.48
C MET A 191 -4.51 8.99 -8.57
N HIS A 192 -5.16 10.00 -8.06
CA HIS A 192 -6.55 10.27 -8.34
C HIS A 192 -6.64 11.32 -9.44
N PHE A 193 -7.66 11.28 -10.30
CA PHE A 193 -7.83 12.27 -11.37
C PHE A 193 -7.80 13.71 -10.87
N LEU A 194 -8.40 13.98 -9.71
CA LEU A 194 -8.41 15.31 -9.12
C LEU A 194 -7.03 15.76 -8.65
N ASP A 195 -6.25 14.85 -8.08
CA ASP A 195 -4.89 15.15 -7.60
C ASP A 195 -3.91 15.37 -8.77
N SER A 196 -4.17 14.73 -9.91
CA SER A 196 -3.36 14.86 -11.13
C SER A 196 -3.70 16.12 -11.92
N ALA A 197 -4.96 16.57 -11.92
CA ALA A 197 -5.41 17.73 -12.68
C ALA A 197 -4.78 19.07 -12.24
N GLY A 198 -4.23 19.14 -11.04
CA GLY A 198 -3.55 20.33 -10.50
C GLY A 198 -2.04 20.35 -10.70
N LYS A 199 -1.44 19.30 -11.24
CA LYS A 199 0.01 19.24 -11.48
C LYS A 199 0.38 20.02 -12.74
N VAL A 200 1.38 20.89 -12.62
CA VAL A 200 1.84 21.78 -13.71
C VAL A 200 2.57 20.98 -14.79
N GLU A 201 3.27 19.89 -14.42
CA GLU A 201 4.11 19.09 -15.32
C GLU A 201 3.99 17.60 -14.98
N PRO A 202 2.89 16.94 -15.36
CA PRO A 202 2.65 15.53 -15.02
C PRO A 202 3.62 14.56 -15.69
N GLU A 203 4.23 14.98 -16.83
CA GLU A 203 5.18 14.16 -17.58
C GLU A 203 6.56 14.08 -16.93
N ASP A 204 6.92 15.05 -16.07
CA ASP A 204 8.23 15.08 -15.42
C ASP A 204 8.46 13.90 -14.47
N GLU A 205 7.41 13.41 -13.80
CA GLU A 205 7.53 12.21 -12.96
C GLU A 205 7.84 10.97 -13.83
N ALA A 206 7.20 10.84 -14.99
CA ALA A 206 7.44 9.74 -15.93
C ALA A 206 8.88 9.78 -16.47
N ASN A 207 9.34 10.98 -16.84
CA ASN A 207 10.71 11.20 -17.32
C ASN A 207 11.76 10.90 -16.23
N ALA A 208 11.49 11.29 -14.97
CA ALA A 208 12.36 10.99 -13.84
C ALA A 208 12.47 9.46 -13.60
N ILE A 209 11.37 8.72 -13.71
CA ILE A 209 11.36 7.25 -13.62
C ILE A 209 12.21 6.65 -14.75
N ALA A 210 11.96 7.04 -16.00
CA ALA A 210 12.68 6.54 -17.16
C ALA A 210 14.20 6.77 -17.05
N ALA A 211 14.61 7.94 -16.56
CA ALA A 211 16.02 8.32 -16.47
C ALA A 211 16.77 7.65 -15.30
N THR A 212 16.08 7.28 -14.21
CA THR A 212 16.77 6.93 -12.95
C THR A 212 16.50 5.53 -12.43
N MET A 213 15.49 4.81 -12.96
CA MET A 213 15.04 3.51 -12.42
C MET A 213 15.14 2.35 -13.41
N PRO A 214 16.32 2.05 -14.00
CA PRO A 214 16.44 1.04 -15.07
C PRO A 214 16.20 -0.41 -14.60
N ARG A 215 16.12 -0.65 -13.31
CA ARG A 215 15.91 -1.99 -12.73
C ARG A 215 14.46 -2.31 -12.41
N LEU A 216 13.52 -1.39 -12.66
CA LEU A 216 12.10 -1.63 -12.44
C LEU A 216 11.61 -2.81 -13.27
N LYS A 217 10.83 -3.67 -12.59
CA LYS A 217 10.08 -4.77 -13.18
C LYS A 217 8.57 -4.56 -13.12
N HIS A 218 8.12 -3.82 -12.12
CA HIS A 218 6.72 -3.54 -11.89
C HIS A 218 6.52 -2.04 -11.64
N LEU A 219 5.66 -1.42 -12.45
CA LEU A 219 5.33 -0.01 -12.37
C LEU A 219 3.82 0.19 -12.45
N GLU A 220 3.27 0.92 -11.49
CA GLU A 220 1.88 1.37 -11.51
C GLU A 220 1.82 2.89 -11.54
N LEU A 221 1.19 3.45 -12.58
CA LEU A 221 1.00 4.89 -12.82
C LEU A 221 -0.45 5.17 -13.18
N ARG A 222 -1.39 4.65 -12.39
CA ARG A 222 -2.83 4.82 -12.70
C ARG A 222 -3.26 6.28 -12.57
N CYS A 223 -4.14 6.71 -13.47
CA CYS A 223 -4.75 8.03 -13.46
C CYS A 223 -3.75 9.19 -13.54
N HIS A 224 -2.61 8.99 -14.20
CA HIS A 224 -1.70 10.08 -14.54
C HIS A 224 -2.07 10.71 -15.88
N PHE A 225 -1.88 12.04 -16.00
CA PHE A 225 -1.95 12.76 -17.27
C PHE A 225 -0.58 12.70 -17.96
N ILE A 226 -0.28 11.56 -18.58
CA ILE A 226 0.95 11.32 -19.32
C ILE A 226 0.62 10.98 -20.77
N SER A 227 1.49 11.38 -21.69
CA SER A 227 1.38 11.09 -23.12
C SER A 227 1.88 9.69 -23.48
N THR A 228 1.56 9.23 -24.69
CA THR A 228 2.14 8.02 -25.28
C THR A 228 3.67 8.06 -25.31
N GLU A 229 4.24 9.23 -25.62
CA GLU A 229 5.69 9.41 -25.65
C GLU A 229 6.34 9.15 -24.30
N CYS A 230 5.74 9.64 -23.20
CA CYS A 230 6.20 9.36 -21.85
C CYS A 230 6.20 7.87 -21.51
N VAL A 231 5.17 7.13 -21.92
CA VAL A 231 5.12 5.67 -21.72
C VAL A 231 6.24 4.98 -22.50
N LEU A 232 6.48 5.37 -23.74
CA LEU A 232 7.58 4.81 -24.56
C LEU A 232 8.96 5.16 -23.96
N ASN A 233 9.13 6.35 -23.40
CA ASN A 233 10.34 6.74 -22.69
C ASN A 233 10.57 5.87 -21.45
N ILE A 234 9.51 5.58 -20.67
CA ILE A 234 9.58 4.66 -19.53
C ILE A 234 10.00 3.26 -19.99
N LEU A 235 9.37 2.72 -21.03
CA LEU A 235 9.68 1.39 -21.54
C LEU A 235 11.13 1.29 -22.04
N SER A 236 11.63 2.35 -22.67
CA SER A 236 13.02 2.44 -23.13
C SER A 236 14.00 2.59 -21.97
N GLY A 237 13.67 3.39 -20.97
CA GLY A 237 14.50 3.65 -19.79
C GLY A 237 14.50 2.51 -18.75
N CYS A 238 13.45 1.68 -18.77
CA CYS A 238 13.27 0.54 -17.86
C CYS A 238 13.29 -0.80 -18.62
N PRO A 239 14.43 -1.26 -19.16
CA PRO A 239 14.51 -2.42 -20.06
C PRO A 239 14.21 -3.77 -19.38
N HIS A 240 13.93 -3.79 -18.10
CA HIS A 240 13.55 -4.97 -17.33
C HIS A 240 12.08 -4.96 -16.91
N LEU A 241 11.28 -3.99 -17.41
CA LEU A 241 9.89 -3.86 -17.02
C LEU A 241 9.06 -5.03 -17.55
N GLU A 242 8.40 -5.74 -16.64
CA GLU A 242 7.57 -6.91 -16.91
C GLU A 242 6.07 -6.60 -16.74
N HIS A 243 5.75 -5.63 -15.87
CA HIS A 243 4.39 -5.24 -15.56
C HIS A 243 4.26 -3.72 -15.54
N LEU A 244 3.32 -3.20 -16.35
CA LEU A 244 2.99 -1.79 -16.41
C LEU A 244 1.47 -1.61 -16.28
N ASP A 245 1.04 -0.89 -15.24
CA ASP A 245 -0.36 -0.52 -15.04
C ASP A 245 -0.55 0.99 -15.23
N ILE A 246 -1.19 1.35 -16.33
CA ILE A 246 -1.50 2.74 -16.73
C ILE A 246 -3.01 2.95 -16.88
N LYS A 247 -3.82 2.19 -16.14
CA LYS A 247 -5.26 2.37 -16.14
C LYS A 247 -5.63 3.80 -15.79
N GLY A 248 -6.51 4.39 -16.60
CA GLY A 248 -6.96 5.76 -16.41
C GLY A 248 -5.98 6.84 -16.93
N CYS A 249 -4.89 6.49 -17.60
CA CYS A 249 -4.07 7.43 -18.36
C CYS A 249 -4.72 7.63 -19.74
N LEU A 250 -5.59 8.66 -19.85
CA LEU A 250 -6.52 8.80 -20.97
C LEU A 250 -5.87 9.27 -22.27
N GLU A 251 -4.68 9.88 -22.18
CA GLU A 251 -3.95 10.42 -23.34
C GLU A 251 -2.99 9.41 -23.97
N VAL A 252 -2.98 8.17 -23.46
CA VAL A 252 -2.08 7.13 -23.92
C VAL A 252 -2.75 6.29 -24.99
N GLU A 253 -2.16 6.26 -26.19
CA GLU A 253 -2.56 5.41 -27.30
C GLU A 253 -1.37 4.53 -27.72
N LEU A 254 -1.46 3.22 -27.44
CA LEU A 254 -0.37 2.27 -27.69
C LEU A 254 -0.72 1.29 -28.81
N ASP A 255 0.24 1.04 -29.70
CA ASP A 255 0.18 -0.06 -30.65
C ASP A 255 0.69 -1.33 -29.99
N HIS A 256 -0.21 -2.28 -29.75
CA HIS A 256 0.14 -3.55 -29.09
C HIS A 256 1.07 -4.43 -29.91
N GLN A 257 1.04 -4.34 -31.26
CA GLN A 257 1.94 -5.11 -32.08
C GLN A 257 3.36 -4.55 -31.96
N PHE A 258 3.48 -3.23 -32.08
CA PHE A 258 4.74 -2.53 -31.88
C PHE A 258 5.35 -2.84 -30.49
N LEU A 259 4.52 -2.81 -29.43
CA LEU A 259 5.00 -3.11 -28.08
C LEU A 259 5.52 -4.54 -27.93
N LYS A 260 4.87 -5.52 -28.54
CA LYS A 260 5.34 -6.92 -28.50
C LYS A 260 6.68 -7.11 -29.22
N ASP A 261 6.88 -6.38 -30.31
CA ASP A 261 8.08 -6.49 -31.13
C ASP A 261 9.26 -5.78 -30.45
N GLU A 262 9.07 -4.57 -29.93
CA GLU A 262 10.13 -3.74 -29.35
C GLU A 262 10.37 -4.02 -27.85
N PHE A 263 9.34 -4.40 -27.08
CA PHE A 263 9.43 -4.63 -25.64
C PHE A 263 8.97 -6.04 -25.22
N PRO A 264 9.65 -7.10 -25.67
CA PRO A 264 9.22 -8.50 -25.46
C PRO A 264 9.22 -8.94 -23.99
N LYS A 265 9.87 -8.20 -23.10
CA LYS A 265 9.86 -8.49 -21.66
C LYS A 265 8.58 -8.02 -20.97
N LEU A 266 7.82 -7.10 -21.58
CA LEU A 266 6.57 -6.60 -21.02
C LEU A 266 5.49 -7.69 -21.13
N LYS A 267 5.23 -8.40 -20.03
CA LYS A 267 4.28 -9.51 -19.97
C LYS A 267 2.85 -9.05 -19.73
N ASN A 268 2.69 -8.01 -18.90
CA ASN A 268 1.41 -7.51 -18.46
C ASN A 268 1.34 -5.99 -18.68
N LEU A 269 0.53 -5.57 -19.60
CA LEU A 269 0.14 -4.19 -19.80
C LEU A 269 -1.33 -4.05 -19.43
N LEU A 270 -1.61 -3.23 -18.41
CA LEU A 270 -2.96 -2.92 -17.97
C LEU A 270 -3.27 -1.47 -18.37
N GLU A 271 -4.08 -1.31 -19.42
CA GLU A 271 -4.59 -0.02 -19.88
C GLU A 271 -6.13 -0.03 -19.87
N LEU A 272 -6.73 1.11 -19.70
CA LEU A 272 -8.18 1.29 -19.82
C LEU A 272 -8.40 2.17 -21.05
N ARG A 273 -8.86 1.56 -22.15
CA ARG A 273 -9.30 2.30 -23.33
C ARG A 273 -10.76 2.71 -23.11
N LEU A 274 -11.00 3.98 -22.94
CA LEU A 274 -12.34 4.51 -23.10
C LEU A 274 -12.67 4.43 -24.59
N ARG A 275 -13.36 3.35 -25.00
CA ARG A 275 -13.92 3.29 -26.37
C ARG A 275 -14.92 4.43 -26.52
N SER A 276 -14.68 5.27 -27.51
CA SER A 276 -15.60 6.31 -27.94
C SER A 276 -16.99 5.72 -28.16
N VAL A 277 -17.97 6.34 -27.49
CA VAL A 277 -19.40 6.41 -27.81
C VAL A 277 -20.05 5.16 -28.43
N GLY A 278 -20.72 4.34 -27.60
CA GLY A 278 -21.73 3.38 -28.11
C GLY A 278 -21.83 2.00 -27.45
N GLY A 279 -21.05 1.69 -26.41
CA GLY A 279 -21.17 0.41 -25.70
C GLY A 279 -21.41 0.58 -24.20
N PRO A 280 -21.98 -0.43 -23.50
CA PRO A 280 -22.30 -0.29 -22.09
C PRO A 280 -21.05 -0.09 -21.23
N TYR A 281 -21.10 0.90 -20.36
CA TYR A 281 -20.07 1.34 -19.39
C TYR A 281 -19.74 0.30 -18.29
N ILE A 282 -19.51 -0.94 -18.61
CA ILE A 282 -19.33 -2.02 -17.63
C ILE A 282 -17.98 -1.91 -16.89
N GLY A 283 -16.95 -1.29 -17.50
CA GLY A 283 -15.63 -1.19 -16.89
C GLY A 283 -15.44 -0.08 -15.86
N TYR A 284 -16.30 0.95 -15.86
CA TYR A 284 -16.15 2.12 -14.98
C TYR A 284 -16.68 1.85 -13.56
N HIS A 285 -17.68 1.01 -13.42
CA HIS A 285 -18.25 0.62 -12.13
C HIS A 285 -17.30 -0.25 -11.33
N GLU A 286 -16.70 -1.27 -11.93
CA GLU A 286 -15.67 -2.09 -11.29
C GLU A 286 -14.43 -1.29 -10.90
N PHE A 287 -14.10 -0.26 -11.69
CA PHE A 287 -12.96 0.63 -11.43
C PHE A 287 -13.21 1.54 -10.22
N ILE A 288 -14.39 2.09 -10.05
CA ILE A 288 -14.77 2.95 -8.91
C ILE A 288 -14.96 2.13 -7.64
N ASP A 289 -15.63 1.00 -7.69
CA ASP A 289 -15.85 0.14 -6.52
C ASP A 289 -14.55 -0.49 -6.00
N TRP A 290 -13.62 -0.78 -6.91
CA TRP A 290 -12.33 -1.35 -6.56
C TRP A 290 -11.33 -0.32 -6.00
N ILE A 291 -11.36 0.94 -6.50
CA ILE A 291 -10.45 2.03 -6.02
C ILE A 291 -10.95 2.62 -4.70
N TYR A 292 -12.24 2.70 -4.51
CA TYR A 292 -12.78 3.64 -3.52
C TYR A 292 -13.70 3.01 -2.49
N GLY A 293 -13.74 1.85 -2.17
CA GLY A 293 -14.65 1.39 -1.12
C GLY A 293 -15.51 2.52 -0.51
N PHE A 294 -16.74 2.37 -0.29
CA PHE A 294 -17.84 3.29 0.06
C PHE A 294 -17.53 4.63 0.78
N SER A 295 -16.37 4.77 1.46
CA SER A 295 -16.00 5.96 2.25
C SER A 295 -15.66 7.19 1.39
N TYR A 296 -15.15 7.01 0.17
CA TYR A 296 -14.75 8.13 -0.70
C TYR A 296 -15.91 8.72 -1.49
N LEU A 297 -16.87 7.89 -1.89
CA LEU A 297 -18.10 8.36 -2.55
C LEU A 297 -18.84 9.33 -1.64
N ARG A 298 -18.86 9.05 -0.34
CA ARG A 298 -19.50 9.91 0.67
C ARG A 298 -18.81 11.28 0.76
N MET A 299 -17.49 11.32 0.88
CA MET A 299 -16.72 12.57 0.96
C MET A 299 -16.88 13.39 -0.33
N TRP A 300 -16.91 12.72 -1.49
CA TRP A 300 -17.04 13.37 -2.79
C TRP A 300 -18.43 13.98 -2.99
N VAL A 301 -19.49 13.28 -2.60
CA VAL A 301 -20.87 13.77 -2.62
C VAL A 301 -21.03 14.96 -1.66
N GLU A 302 -20.42 14.91 -0.48
CA GLU A 302 -20.43 16.00 0.49
C GLU A 302 -19.72 17.26 -0.05
N CYS A 303 -18.52 17.14 -0.65
CA CYS A 303 -17.80 18.26 -1.27
C CYS A 303 -18.52 18.85 -2.48
N TRP A 304 -19.18 18.02 -3.28
CA TRP A 304 -19.99 18.48 -4.42
C TRP A 304 -21.26 19.20 -3.96
N LEU A 305 -21.97 18.66 -2.99
CA LEU A 305 -23.17 19.28 -2.41
C LEU A 305 -22.84 20.63 -1.72
N ASN A 306 -21.65 20.76 -1.15
CA ASN A 306 -21.18 22.00 -0.53
C ASN A 306 -20.62 23.03 -1.53
N GLY A 307 -20.57 22.69 -2.83
CA GLY A 307 -20.09 23.60 -3.88
C GLY A 307 -18.60 23.83 -3.89
N GLU A 308 -17.82 23.00 -3.18
CA GLU A 308 -16.36 23.10 -3.06
C GLU A 308 -15.65 22.57 -4.33
N ILE A 309 -16.33 21.75 -5.13
CA ILE A 309 -15.83 21.19 -6.39
C ILE A 309 -16.71 21.60 -7.54
N LYS A 310 -16.14 22.34 -8.51
CA LYS A 310 -16.77 22.68 -9.78
C LYS A 310 -16.20 21.79 -10.89
N LEU A 311 -16.91 20.72 -11.24
CA LEU A 311 -16.56 19.86 -12.36
C LEU A 311 -17.36 20.20 -13.63
N PRO A 312 -16.79 20.05 -14.83
CA PRO A 312 -17.56 20.12 -16.06
C PRO A 312 -18.61 19.02 -16.08
N LEU A 313 -19.79 19.33 -16.64
CA LEU A 313 -20.94 18.41 -16.73
C LEU A 313 -20.58 17.06 -17.38
N SER A 314 -19.65 17.05 -18.33
CA SER A 314 -19.17 15.85 -19.00
C SER A 314 -18.43 14.86 -18.06
N VAL A 315 -17.80 15.36 -17.02
CA VAL A 315 -17.12 14.52 -16.00
C VAL A 315 -18.14 14.00 -14.98
N ILE A 316 -19.19 14.77 -14.69
CA ILE A 316 -20.26 14.39 -13.77
C ILE A 316 -21.12 13.29 -14.40
N GLU A 317 -21.46 13.38 -15.68
CA GLU A 317 -22.21 12.34 -16.41
C GLU A 317 -21.44 11.02 -16.52
N CYS A 318 -20.10 11.07 -16.55
CA CYS A 318 -19.25 9.89 -16.53
C CYS A 318 -19.06 9.28 -15.14
N ALA A 319 -19.16 10.09 -14.08
CA ALA A 319 -18.89 9.67 -12.70
C ALA A 319 -20.13 9.15 -11.95
N ILE A 320 -21.35 9.37 -12.48
CA ILE A 320 -22.62 9.00 -11.83
C ILE A 320 -23.43 8.06 -12.74
N PRO A 321 -23.25 6.76 -12.60
CA PRO A 321 -23.85 5.80 -13.52
C PRO A 321 -25.36 5.57 -13.35
N CYS A 322 -26.00 6.06 -12.29
CA CYS A 322 -27.46 5.95 -12.15
C CYS A 322 -28.04 6.94 -11.11
N PRO A 323 -28.95 7.86 -11.52
CA PRO A 323 -29.64 8.78 -10.59
C PRO A 323 -30.45 8.07 -9.51
N SER A 324 -30.93 6.84 -9.77
CA SER A 324 -31.71 6.03 -8.84
C SER A 324 -30.89 5.57 -7.62
N PHE A 325 -29.57 5.41 -7.74
CA PHE A 325 -28.70 4.97 -6.63
C PHE A 325 -28.46 6.12 -5.61
N ILE A 326 -28.34 7.35 -6.12
CA ILE A 326 -28.19 8.54 -5.26
C ILE A 326 -29.48 8.81 -4.48
N LEU A 327 -30.63 8.65 -5.13
CA LEU A 327 -31.93 8.82 -4.45
C LEU A 327 -32.13 7.77 -3.35
N GLN A 328 -31.72 6.54 -3.58
CA GLN A 328 -31.85 5.44 -2.60
C GLN A 328 -30.90 5.64 -1.41
N TYR A 329 -29.72 6.24 -1.64
CA TYR A 329 -28.74 6.57 -0.60
C TYR A 329 -29.17 7.78 0.23
N LEU A 330 -29.73 8.82 -0.41
CA LEU A 330 -30.25 10.01 0.28
C LEU A 330 -31.53 9.72 1.09
N LEU A 331 -32.31 8.70 0.71
CA LEU A 331 -33.49 8.25 1.47
C LEU A 331 -33.13 7.31 2.64
N SER A 332 -31.88 6.85 2.72
CA SER A 332 -31.37 6.01 3.82
C SER A 332 -30.59 6.79 4.89
N MET A 333 -30.42 8.11 4.69
CA MET A 333 -29.94 9.08 5.67
C MET A 333 -31.09 9.83 6.35
#